data_5dec109975fe37698a64917f7d6bf984
#
_entry.id   5dec109975fe37698a64917f7d6bf984
#
_cell.length_a   1.000
_cell.length_b   1.000
_cell.length_c   1.000
_cell.angle_alpha   90.00
_cell.angle_beta   90.00
_cell.angle_gamma   90.00
#
_symmetry.space_group_name_H-M   'P 1'
#
loop_
_entity.id
_entity.type
_entity.pdbx_description
1 polymer ?
#
loop_
_entity_poly.entity_id
_entity_poly.type
_entity_poly.pdbx_seq_one_letter_code
_entity_poly.pdbx_strand_id
1 'polypeptide(L)'
;GRARYWKDAFDCHPDRAERAVELAVERGFFERERRGGRTYVRQTARYPDWFDGILAIENKPDLGRPGDLESQLRTDVSLALADRVVLATASYVTGAHLNRIPEEVGVWRFNADSGTIDVRREATPLPTDDAGVELLDEGAIRTDVRVVDSAEKGRARRKLAERAYGKGWRSFDYPACARCSPDGNGIPYCQWKGRAVRESDECGPYCEGYDAADPPAVDGESLRAERTPWRADPDGRGRRQSGLDRFG
;
A
#
# COMPACT_ATOMS: atom_id res chain seq x y z
N GLY A 1 -2.39 18.15 -8.94
CA GLY A 1 -0.96 18.41 -9.24
C GLY A 1 -0.79 19.49 -10.31
N ARG A 2 0.43 20.02 -10.47
CA ARG A 2 0.74 20.98 -11.54
C ARG A 2 0.77 20.24 -12.88
N ALA A 3 0.15 20.83 -13.92
CA ALA A 3 0.20 20.28 -15.28
C ALA A 3 1.64 20.30 -15.81
N ARG A 4 2.10 19.19 -16.39
CA ARG A 4 3.40 19.01 -17.04
C ARG A 4 3.21 18.63 -18.50
N TYR A 5 4.14 19.03 -19.34
CA TYR A 5 4.16 18.52 -20.72
C TYR A 5 4.27 16.99 -20.68
N TRP A 6 3.48 16.29 -21.48
CA TRP A 6 3.34 14.84 -21.33
C TRP A 6 4.65 14.06 -21.48
N LYS A 7 5.56 14.54 -22.38
CA LYS A 7 6.87 13.90 -22.57
C LYS A 7 7.80 14.05 -21.36
N ASP A 8 7.59 15.08 -20.55
CA ASP A 8 8.38 15.37 -19.36
C ASP A 8 7.71 14.84 -18.08
N ALA A 9 6.57 14.16 -18.22
CA ALA A 9 5.84 13.63 -17.07
C ALA A 9 6.54 12.41 -16.45
N PHE A 10 7.34 11.71 -17.25
CA PHE A 10 8.13 10.55 -16.84
C PHE A 10 9.57 10.68 -17.31
N ASP A 11 10.51 10.27 -16.45
CA ASP A 11 11.92 10.18 -16.81
C ASP A 11 12.20 8.87 -17.56
N CYS A 12 11.77 8.81 -18.83
CA CYS A 12 11.96 7.64 -19.69
C CYS A 12 11.83 8.03 -21.16
N HIS A 13 12.18 7.07 -22.06
CA HIS A 13 12.04 7.26 -23.50
C HIS A 13 10.63 7.73 -23.89
N PRO A 14 10.47 8.67 -24.86
CA PRO A 14 9.17 9.24 -25.24
C PRO A 14 8.07 8.22 -25.52
N ASP A 15 8.37 7.12 -26.23
CA ASP A 15 7.37 6.08 -26.53
C ASP A 15 6.86 5.36 -25.27
N ARG A 16 7.73 5.21 -24.27
CA ARG A 16 7.33 4.65 -22.95
C ARG A 16 6.53 5.67 -22.17
N ALA A 17 6.91 6.94 -22.24
CA ALA A 17 6.17 8.04 -21.62
C ALA A 17 4.75 8.14 -22.20
N GLU A 18 4.61 8.02 -23.52
CA GLU A 18 3.31 8.07 -24.21
C GLU A 18 2.40 6.94 -23.71
N ARG A 19 2.86 5.69 -23.74
CA ARG A 19 2.10 4.54 -23.25
C ARG A 19 1.74 4.67 -21.77
N ALA A 20 2.67 5.15 -20.95
CA ALA A 20 2.42 5.37 -19.53
C ALA A 20 1.37 6.48 -19.31
N VAL A 21 1.42 7.55 -20.08
CA VAL A 21 0.41 8.63 -20.05
C VAL A 21 -0.96 8.11 -20.51
N GLU A 22 -1.02 7.35 -21.61
CA GLU A 22 -2.26 6.78 -22.13
C GLU A 22 -2.93 5.90 -21.07
N LEU A 23 -2.18 4.96 -20.51
CA LEU A 23 -2.66 4.10 -19.45
C LEU A 23 -3.08 4.87 -18.21
N ALA A 24 -2.30 5.87 -17.80
CA ALA A 24 -2.61 6.69 -16.62
C ALA A 24 -3.89 7.53 -16.82
N VAL A 25 -4.15 7.98 -18.04
CA VAL A 25 -5.41 8.70 -18.39
C VAL A 25 -6.57 7.73 -18.43
N GLU A 26 -6.43 6.59 -19.11
CA GLU A 26 -7.45 5.54 -19.15
C GLU A 26 -7.87 5.10 -17.75
N ARG A 27 -6.90 4.90 -16.86
CA ARG A 27 -7.13 4.52 -15.46
C ARG A 27 -7.51 5.70 -14.57
N GLY A 28 -7.63 6.90 -15.15
CA GLY A 28 -8.03 8.11 -14.47
C GLY A 28 -6.98 8.65 -13.48
N PHE A 29 -5.70 8.28 -13.53
CA PHE A 29 -4.62 8.88 -12.75
C PHE A 29 -4.19 10.25 -13.24
N PHE A 30 -4.36 10.48 -14.54
CA PHE A 30 -4.05 11.74 -15.19
C PHE A 30 -5.26 12.30 -15.92
N GLU A 31 -5.33 13.62 -15.96
CA GLU A 31 -6.18 14.37 -16.89
C GLU A 31 -5.32 15.02 -17.95
N ARG A 32 -5.83 15.02 -19.19
CA ARG A 32 -5.19 15.72 -20.32
C ARG A 32 -5.71 17.14 -20.44
N GLU A 33 -4.79 18.06 -20.71
CA GLU A 33 -5.10 19.46 -20.95
C GLU A 33 -4.34 19.93 -22.20
N ARG A 34 -5.00 20.63 -23.10
CA ARG A 34 -4.36 21.25 -24.27
C ARG A 34 -4.11 22.72 -24.03
N ARG A 35 -2.85 23.15 -24.20
CA ARG A 35 -2.44 24.55 -24.12
C ARG A 35 -1.51 24.88 -25.29
N GLY A 36 -1.87 25.87 -26.12
CA GLY A 36 -1.03 26.32 -27.24
C GLY A 36 -0.61 25.20 -28.19
N GLY A 37 -1.53 24.29 -28.53
CA GLY A 37 -1.26 23.15 -29.43
C GLY A 37 -0.49 21.97 -28.80
N ARG A 38 -0.05 22.09 -27.54
CA ARG A 38 0.66 21.03 -26.82
C ARG A 38 -0.25 20.34 -25.79
N THR A 39 0.00 19.05 -25.58
CA THR A 39 -0.72 18.27 -24.57
C THR A 39 0.06 18.28 -23.26
N TYR A 40 -0.62 18.65 -22.20
CA TYR A 40 -0.13 18.58 -20.83
C TYR A 40 -0.94 17.53 -20.08
N VAL A 41 -0.35 16.97 -19.05
CA VAL A 41 -1.01 16.02 -18.15
C VAL A 41 -0.88 16.52 -16.72
N ARG A 42 -1.95 16.31 -15.97
CA ARG A 42 -2.04 16.65 -14.56
C ARG A 42 -2.44 15.43 -13.79
N GLN A 43 -1.67 15.10 -12.76
CA GLN A 43 -2.07 14.05 -11.84
C GLN A 43 -3.28 14.49 -11.04
N THR A 44 -4.32 13.69 -11.05
CA THR A 44 -5.50 13.80 -10.21
C THR A 44 -5.28 12.98 -8.94
N ALA A 45 -5.70 13.46 -7.77
CA ALA A 45 -5.64 12.70 -6.52
C ALA A 45 -6.40 11.39 -6.68
N ARG A 46 -5.85 10.28 -6.16
CA ARG A 46 -6.29 8.94 -6.54
C ARG A 46 -6.65 8.04 -5.39
N TYR A 47 -6.32 8.38 -4.18
CA TYR A 47 -6.89 7.65 -3.06
C TYR A 47 -7.95 8.52 -2.39
N PRO A 48 -9.03 7.91 -1.95
CA PRO A 48 -10.11 8.61 -1.27
C PRO A 48 -9.61 9.24 0.02
N ASP A 49 -10.14 10.40 0.38
CA ASP A 49 -9.86 11.06 1.67
C ASP A 49 -10.31 10.22 2.87
N TRP A 50 -11.11 9.17 2.61
CA TRP A 50 -11.66 8.28 3.61
C TRP A 50 -10.89 6.96 3.77
N PHE A 51 -9.66 6.79 3.28
CA PHE A 51 -8.89 5.60 3.62
C PHE A 51 -8.49 5.63 5.10
N ASP A 52 -8.59 4.48 5.78
CA ASP A 52 -8.39 4.42 7.23
C ASP A 52 -6.92 4.33 7.63
N GLY A 53 -6.13 3.65 6.84
CA GLY A 53 -4.72 3.49 7.16
C GLY A 53 -3.90 2.84 6.07
N ILE A 54 -2.60 2.82 6.30
CA ILE A 54 -1.61 2.13 5.48
C ILE A 54 -1.04 0.99 6.31
N LEU A 55 -1.23 -0.24 5.83
CA LEU A 55 -0.57 -1.42 6.36
C LEU A 55 0.67 -1.72 5.52
N ALA A 56 1.85 -1.66 6.10
CA ALA A 56 3.07 -2.12 5.47
C ALA A 56 3.29 -3.61 5.79
N ILE A 57 3.55 -4.41 4.77
CA ILE A 57 3.84 -5.84 4.92
C ILE A 57 5.22 -6.11 4.36
N GLU A 58 6.18 -6.41 5.25
CA GLU A 58 7.48 -6.95 4.87
C GLU A 58 7.34 -8.46 4.69
N ASN A 59 7.60 -8.93 3.49
CA ASN A 59 7.50 -10.35 3.16
C ASN A 59 8.88 -11.03 3.23
N LYS A 60 9.11 -11.80 4.26
CA LYS A 60 10.33 -12.58 4.47
C LYS A 60 9.99 -14.06 4.65
N PRO A 61 9.94 -14.85 3.57
CA PRO A 61 9.54 -16.25 3.65
C PRO A 61 10.40 -17.10 4.58
N ASP A 62 11.72 -16.83 4.64
CA ASP A 62 12.67 -17.57 5.48
C ASP A 62 13.37 -16.66 6.49
N LEU A 63 13.09 -16.86 7.77
CA LEU A 63 13.75 -16.15 8.88
C LEU A 63 15.12 -16.74 9.26
N GLY A 64 15.50 -17.90 8.75
CA GLY A 64 16.83 -18.46 8.93
C GLY A 64 17.94 -17.64 8.25
N ARG A 65 17.55 -16.78 7.31
CA ARG A 65 18.45 -15.85 6.60
C ARG A 65 17.89 -14.44 6.64
N PRO A 66 17.89 -13.78 7.81
CA PRO A 66 17.21 -12.51 7.97
C PRO A 66 17.79 -11.37 7.11
N GLY A 67 19.08 -11.39 6.77
CA GLY A 67 19.73 -10.28 6.05
C GLY A 67 19.51 -8.97 6.81
N ASP A 68 19.12 -7.92 6.08
CA ASP A 68 18.89 -6.57 6.61
C ASP A 68 17.48 -6.37 7.22
N LEU A 69 16.74 -7.46 7.47
CA LEU A 69 15.34 -7.40 7.93
C LEU A 69 15.18 -6.54 9.19
N GLU A 70 16.05 -6.69 10.17
CA GLU A 70 15.97 -5.96 11.43
C GLU A 70 16.14 -4.46 11.22
N SER A 71 17.10 -4.05 10.40
CA SER A 71 17.32 -2.64 10.03
C SER A 71 16.14 -2.06 9.25
N GLN A 72 15.59 -2.82 8.29
CA GLN A 72 14.40 -2.41 7.53
C GLN A 72 13.21 -2.17 8.45
N LEU A 73 12.91 -3.11 9.33
CA LEU A 73 11.79 -2.98 10.27
C LEU A 73 11.98 -1.84 11.26
N ARG A 74 13.20 -1.60 11.74
CA ARG A 74 13.52 -0.44 12.58
C ARG A 74 13.29 0.88 11.85
N THR A 75 13.70 0.96 10.59
CA THR A 75 13.46 2.15 9.75
C THR A 75 11.96 2.37 9.56
N ASP A 76 11.20 1.33 9.27
CA ASP A 76 9.75 1.43 9.08
C ASP A 76 9.04 1.92 10.35
N VAL A 77 9.44 1.41 11.52
CA VAL A 77 8.86 1.82 12.81
C VAL A 77 9.29 3.24 13.18
N SER A 78 10.58 3.58 13.07
CA SER A 78 11.08 4.89 13.48
C SER A 78 10.59 6.03 12.58
N LEU A 79 10.47 5.79 11.28
CA LEU A 79 9.92 6.75 10.32
C LEU A 79 8.39 6.80 10.38
N ALA A 80 7.75 5.68 10.66
CA ALA A 80 6.30 5.53 10.80
C ALA A 80 5.50 6.10 9.63
N LEU A 81 5.83 5.70 8.40
CA LEU A 81 5.06 6.05 7.20
C LEU A 81 3.77 5.22 7.08
N ALA A 82 3.75 4.01 7.62
CA ALA A 82 2.57 3.17 7.71
C ALA A 82 1.92 3.31 9.09
N ASP A 83 0.63 3.07 9.18
CA ASP A 83 -0.09 3.05 10.46
C ASP A 83 0.21 1.78 11.24
N ARG A 84 0.50 0.70 10.53
CA ARG A 84 0.97 -0.57 11.10
C ARG A 84 2.00 -1.20 10.18
N VAL A 85 2.95 -1.92 10.78
CA VAL A 85 3.96 -2.71 10.06
C VAL A 85 3.82 -4.17 10.48
N VAL A 86 3.83 -5.07 9.53
CA VAL A 86 3.72 -6.51 9.74
C VAL A 86 4.85 -7.22 9.00
N LEU A 87 5.49 -8.14 9.67
CA LEU A 87 6.35 -9.15 9.06
C LEU A 87 5.53 -10.39 8.73
N ALA A 88 5.43 -10.72 7.45
CA ALA A 88 4.84 -11.97 6.97
C ALA A 88 5.92 -13.00 6.63
N THR A 89 5.80 -14.21 7.18
CA THR A 89 6.79 -15.28 6.98
C THR A 89 6.15 -16.64 6.84
N ALA A 90 6.77 -17.54 6.07
CA ALA A 90 6.42 -18.96 6.05
C ALA A 90 7.17 -19.79 7.10
N SER A 91 8.23 -19.21 7.70
CA SER A 91 9.04 -19.88 8.71
C SER A 91 8.30 -20.11 10.01
N TYR A 92 8.75 -21.11 10.77
CA TYR A 92 8.35 -21.25 12.16
C TYR A 92 8.92 -20.07 12.99
N VAL A 93 8.06 -19.38 13.72
CA VAL A 93 8.42 -18.21 14.52
C VAL A 93 8.72 -18.63 15.94
N THR A 94 9.96 -18.39 16.38
CA THR A 94 10.44 -18.68 17.76
C THR A 94 10.44 -17.41 18.62
N GLY A 95 10.55 -17.57 19.94
CA GLY A 95 10.77 -16.43 20.85
C GLY A 95 12.06 -15.65 20.53
N ALA A 96 13.12 -16.33 20.07
CA ALA A 96 14.34 -15.67 19.65
C ALA A 96 14.14 -14.77 18.41
N HIS A 97 13.27 -15.17 17.49
CA HIS A 97 12.88 -14.30 16.36
C HIS A 97 12.09 -13.08 16.85
N LEU A 98 11.13 -13.28 17.74
CA LEU A 98 10.30 -12.17 18.27
C LEU A 98 11.14 -11.14 19.05
N ASN A 99 12.16 -11.57 19.77
CA ASN A 99 13.05 -10.69 20.53
C ASN A 99 13.94 -9.79 19.64
N ARG A 100 14.12 -10.13 18.37
CA ARG A 100 14.92 -9.35 17.40
C ARG A 100 14.08 -8.42 16.54
N ILE A 101 12.78 -8.64 16.48
CA ILE A 101 11.83 -7.84 15.72
C ILE A 101 11.28 -6.75 16.64
N PRO A 102 11.30 -5.46 16.24
CA PRO A 102 10.71 -4.37 17.03
C PRO A 102 9.33 -4.75 17.55
N GLU A 103 9.04 -4.37 18.79
CA GLU A 103 7.80 -4.81 19.48
C GLU A 103 6.52 -4.28 18.83
N GLU A 104 6.62 -3.18 18.10
CA GLU A 104 5.50 -2.56 17.37
C GLU A 104 5.12 -3.35 16.13
N VAL A 105 6.04 -4.14 15.57
CA VAL A 105 5.84 -4.89 14.33
C VAL A 105 5.00 -6.13 14.60
N GLY A 106 3.87 -6.25 13.91
CA GLY A 106 3.09 -7.49 13.90
C GLY A 106 3.86 -8.63 13.23
N VAL A 107 3.59 -9.87 13.62
CA VAL A 107 4.21 -11.05 13.02
C VAL A 107 3.14 -12.04 12.61
N TRP A 108 3.04 -12.27 11.31
CA TRP A 108 2.12 -13.22 10.70
C TRP A 108 2.89 -14.40 10.12
N ARG A 109 2.46 -15.59 10.49
CA ARG A 109 2.94 -16.81 9.86
C ARG A 109 1.93 -17.27 8.81
N PHE A 110 2.36 -17.29 7.56
CA PHE A 110 1.56 -17.77 6.44
C PHE A 110 1.83 -19.26 6.21
N ASN A 111 0.77 -20.05 6.14
CA ASN A 111 0.84 -21.45 5.74
C ASN A 111 0.44 -21.55 4.26
N ALA A 112 1.42 -21.86 3.41
CA ALA A 112 1.22 -21.92 1.96
C ALA A 112 0.28 -23.07 1.53
N ASP A 113 0.24 -24.18 2.29
CA ASP A 113 -0.57 -25.34 1.95
C ASP A 113 -2.06 -25.13 2.20
N SER A 114 -2.37 -24.42 3.28
CA SER A 114 -3.77 -24.13 3.68
C SER A 114 -4.24 -22.72 3.31
N GLY A 115 -3.32 -21.81 2.90
CA GLY A 115 -3.63 -20.41 2.66
C GLY A 115 -3.96 -19.61 3.92
N THR A 116 -3.73 -20.17 5.12
CA THR A 116 -4.11 -19.57 6.39
C THR A 116 -2.99 -18.68 6.96
N ILE A 117 -3.40 -17.65 7.69
CA ILE A 117 -2.50 -16.77 8.44
C ILE A 117 -2.66 -17.08 9.94
N ASP A 118 -1.54 -17.35 10.60
CA ASP A 118 -1.44 -17.48 12.06
C ASP A 118 -0.77 -16.21 12.61
N VAL A 119 -1.53 -15.40 13.33
CA VAL A 119 -1.03 -14.16 13.93
C VAL A 119 -0.25 -14.50 15.20
N ARG A 120 1.07 -14.36 15.12
CA ARG A 120 1.99 -14.64 16.23
C ARG A 120 2.16 -13.44 17.16
N ARG A 121 2.00 -12.24 16.64
CA ARG A 121 1.99 -10.97 17.35
C ARG A 121 1.18 -9.95 16.55
N GLU A 122 0.28 -9.24 17.23
CA GLU A 122 -0.44 -8.13 16.62
C GLU A 122 0.47 -6.91 16.42
N ALA A 123 0.19 -6.13 15.38
CA ALA A 123 0.91 -4.89 15.12
C ALA A 123 0.34 -3.74 15.97
N THR A 124 1.22 -2.98 16.60
CA THR A 124 0.85 -1.76 17.33
C THR A 124 0.69 -0.58 16.36
N PRO A 125 -0.31 0.28 16.51
CA PRO A 125 -0.43 1.51 15.75
C PRO A 125 0.80 2.42 15.94
N LEU A 126 1.31 2.99 14.85
CA LEU A 126 2.47 3.87 14.84
C LEU A 126 2.02 5.36 14.82
N PRO A 127 2.83 6.29 15.38
CA PRO A 127 2.50 7.72 15.43
C PRO A 127 2.73 8.39 14.07
N THR A 128 1.77 8.25 13.17
CA THR A 128 1.90 8.72 11.78
C THR A 128 1.80 10.24 11.62
N ASP A 129 1.18 10.93 12.55
CA ASP A 129 0.98 12.39 12.50
C ASP A 129 2.15 13.19 13.10
N ASP A 130 2.98 12.54 13.90
CA ASP A 130 4.16 13.13 14.51
C ASP A 130 5.37 13.12 13.57
N ALA A 131 6.41 13.86 13.92
CA ALA A 131 7.71 13.76 13.26
C ALA A 131 8.23 12.31 13.32
N GLY A 132 8.93 11.88 12.28
CA GLY A 132 9.57 10.57 12.21
C GLY A 132 11.09 10.67 12.22
N VAL A 133 11.74 9.54 12.41
CA VAL A 133 13.20 9.41 12.34
C VAL A 133 13.57 8.46 11.21
N GLU A 134 14.29 8.97 10.22
CA GLU A 134 14.86 8.16 9.15
C GLU A 134 16.27 7.71 9.56
N LEU A 135 16.51 6.41 9.53
CA LEU A 135 17.83 5.84 9.77
C LEU A 135 18.65 5.93 8.46
N LEU A 136 19.76 6.64 8.45
CA LEU A 136 20.57 6.87 7.26
C LEU A 136 21.74 5.89 7.16
N ASP A 137 22.43 5.65 8.28
CA ASP A 137 23.55 4.72 8.37
C ASP A 137 23.62 4.12 9.78
N GLU A 138 23.51 2.81 9.87
CA GLU A 138 23.57 2.07 11.13
C GLU A 138 24.94 1.42 11.31
N GLY A 139 25.82 2.09 12.06
CA GLY A 139 27.09 1.52 12.49
C GLY A 139 27.01 0.82 13.85
N ALA A 140 28.04 0.07 14.19
CA ALA A 140 28.10 -0.68 15.45
C ALA A 140 28.08 0.18 16.72
N ILE A 141 28.49 1.46 16.62
CA ILE A 141 28.63 2.37 17.77
C ILE A 141 27.77 3.62 17.58
N ARG A 142 27.43 3.95 16.35
CA ARG A 142 26.73 5.20 15.98
C ARG A 142 25.75 4.92 14.87
N THR A 143 24.58 5.52 14.95
CA THR A 143 23.59 5.56 13.89
C THR A 143 23.39 7.01 13.46
N ASP A 144 23.56 7.29 12.18
CA ASP A 144 23.22 8.58 11.60
C ASP A 144 21.74 8.62 11.27
N VAL A 145 21.08 9.66 11.72
CA VAL A 145 19.62 9.81 11.59
C VAL A 145 19.25 11.17 11.02
N ARG A 146 18.10 11.23 10.36
CA ARG A 146 17.45 12.46 9.93
C ARG A 146 16.07 12.57 10.56
N VAL A 147 15.79 13.68 11.19
CA VAL A 147 14.43 13.97 11.65
C VAL A 147 13.61 14.43 10.44
N VAL A 148 12.49 13.75 10.22
CA VAL A 148 11.51 14.06 9.17
C VAL A 148 10.31 14.70 9.83
N ASP A 149 10.06 15.96 9.49
CA ASP A 149 8.93 16.70 10.06
C ASP A 149 7.57 16.10 9.62
N SER A 150 6.51 16.43 10.35
CA SER A 150 5.17 15.89 10.10
C SER A 150 4.63 16.24 8.70
N ALA A 151 5.00 17.42 8.16
CA ALA A 151 4.56 17.81 6.83
C ALA A 151 5.28 17.03 5.72
N GLU A 152 6.59 16.80 5.86
CA GLU A 152 7.36 15.94 4.95
C GLU A 152 6.87 14.50 5.03
N LYS A 153 6.67 13.99 6.23
CA LYS A 153 6.11 12.65 6.49
C LYS A 153 4.72 12.50 5.85
N GLY A 154 3.82 13.46 6.05
CA GLY A 154 2.50 13.45 5.43
C GLY A 154 2.56 13.40 3.89
N ARG A 155 3.52 14.12 3.27
CA ARG A 155 3.74 14.03 1.81
C ARG A 155 4.25 12.66 1.37
N ALA A 156 5.15 12.05 2.16
CA ALA A 156 5.69 10.72 1.89
C ALA A 156 4.60 9.64 2.02
N ARG A 157 3.79 9.69 3.08
CA ARG A 157 2.63 8.81 3.28
C ARG A 157 1.65 8.91 2.12
N ARG A 158 1.31 10.12 1.70
CA ARG A 158 0.43 10.35 0.54
C ARG A 158 0.97 9.67 -0.72
N LYS A 159 2.25 9.81 -1.03
CA LYS A 159 2.89 9.15 -2.17
C LYS A 159 2.85 7.63 -2.06
N LEU A 160 3.02 7.11 -0.84
CA LEU A 160 2.95 5.67 -0.58
C LEU A 160 1.53 5.15 -0.84
N ALA A 161 0.52 5.81 -0.27
CA ALA A 161 -0.89 5.47 -0.46
C ALA A 161 -1.31 5.55 -1.94
N GLU A 162 -0.97 6.63 -2.64
CA GLU A 162 -1.25 6.79 -4.07
C GLU A 162 -0.60 5.68 -4.90
N ARG A 163 0.64 5.29 -4.57
CA ARG A 163 1.34 4.21 -5.26
C ARG A 163 0.68 2.85 -5.01
N ALA A 164 0.35 2.56 -3.76
CA ALA A 164 -0.32 1.32 -3.37
C ALA A 164 -1.70 1.23 -4.04
N TYR A 165 -2.48 2.29 -3.99
CA TYR A 165 -3.78 2.39 -4.64
C TYR A 165 -3.68 2.16 -6.15
N GLY A 166 -2.73 2.83 -6.81
CA GLY A 166 -2.50 2.70 -8.25
C GLY A 166 -2.06 1.30 -8.69
N LYS A 167 -1.42 0.55 -7.80
CA LYS A 167 -1.06 -0.86 -8.02
C LYS A 167 -2.18 -1.84 -7.65
N GLY A 168 -3.32 -1.34 -7.17
CA GLY A 168 -4.42 -2.18 -6.71
C GLY A 168 -4.21 -2.81 -5.34
N TRP A 169 -3.18 -2.41 -4.59
CA TRP A 169 -2.94 -2.83 -3.22
C TRP A 169 -3.86 -2.06 -2.27
N ARG A 170 -5.12 -2.44 -2.24
CA ARG A 170 -6.16 -1.89 -1.37
C ARG A 170 -7.11 -2.99 -0.97
N SER A 171 -7.59 -2.91 0.24
CA SER A 171 -8.69 -3.73 0.76
C SER A 171 -9.79 -2.80 1.29
N PHE A 172 -10.97 -3.32 1.33
CA PHE A 172 -12.14 -2.65 1.90
C PHE A 172 -12.85 -3.63 2.80
N ASP A 173 -13.25 -3.17 3.99
CA ASP A 173 -14.15 -3.89 4.84
C ASP A 173 -15.58 -3.55 4.43
N TYR A 174 -16.39 -4.57 4.20
CA TYR A 174 -17.76 -4.39 3.78
C TYR A 174 -18.68 -4.58 4.98
N PRO A 175 -19.58 -3.62 5.25
CA PRO A 175 -20.53 -3.77 6.32
C PRO A 175 -21.47 -4.94 6.08
N ALA A 176 -21.84 -5.62 7.17
CA ALA A 176 -22.83 -6.69 7.20
C ALA A 176 -24.25 -6.14 7.01
N CYS A 177 -24.53 -5.58 5.81
CA CYS A 177 -25.77 -4.88 5.49
C CYS A 177 -26.20 -5.16 4.05
N ALA A 178 -27.45 -5.56 3.85
CA ALA A 178 -28.03 -5.85 2.53
C ALA A 178 -28.02 -4.63 1.57
N ARG A 179 -27.89 -3.43 2.11
CA ARG A 179 -27.84 -2.19 1.30
C ARG A 179 -26.43 -1.78 0.89
N CYS A 180 -25.42 -2.56 1.28
CA CYS A 180 -24.06 -2.37 0.86
C CYS A 180 -23.71 -3.29 -0.29
N SER A 181 -23.13 -2.74 -1.35
CA SER A 181 -22.60 -3.48 -2.49
C SER A 181 -21.28 -2.86 -2.93
N PRO A 182 -20.38 -3.60 -3.57
CA PRO A 182 -19.22 -3.02 -4.22
C PRO A 182 -19.69 -2.11 -5.38
N ASP A 183 -19.13 -0.91 -5.48
CA ASP A 183 -19.26 -0.10 -6.68
C ASP A 183 -18.42 -0.66 -7.83
N GLY A 184 -18.48 -0.02 -9.02
CA GLY A 184 -17.63 -0.37 -10.14
C GLY A 184 -16.13 -0.35 -9.83
N ASN A 185 -15.67 0.19 -8.69
CA ASN A 185 -14.29 0.21 -8.19
C ASN A 185 -14.05 -0.75 -7.02
N GLY A 186 -15.03 -1.55 -6.64
CA GLY A 186 -14.97 -2.43 -5.48
C GLY A 186 -14.97 -1.67 -4.15
N ILE A 187 -15.43 -0.42 -4.15
CA ILE A 187 -15.56 0.39 -2.94
C ILE A 187 -16.91 0.08 -2.30
N PRO A 188 -16.99 -0.07 -0.96
CA PRO A 188 -18.27 -0.23 -0.28
C PRO A 188 -19.21 0.94 -0.58
N TYR A 189 -20.28 0.68 -1.27
CA TYR A 189 -21.30 1.68 -1.64
C TYR A 189 -22.61 1.37 -0.97
N CYS A 190 -23.16 2.34 -0.26
CA CYS A 190 -24.45 2.21 0.39
C CYS A 190 -25.57 2.75 -0.52
N GLN A 191 -26.50 1.88 -0.91
CA GLN A 191 -27.65 2.26 -1.74
C GLN A 191 -28.61 3.21 -1.01
N TRP A 192 -28.72 3.10 0.32
CA TRP A 192 -29.53 3.99 1.14
C TRP A 192 -28.96 5.40 1.21
N LYS A 193 -27.65 5.52 1.42
CA LYS A 193 -26.96 6.83 1.52
C LYS A 193 -26.57 7.40 0.17
N GLY A 194 -26.61 6.60 -0.90
CA GLY A 194 -26.23 7.01 -2.25
C GLY A 194 -24.73 7.35 -2.42
N ARG A 195 -23.84 6.79 -1.57
CA ARG A 195 -22.41 7.08 -1.57
C ARG A 195 -21.58 5.95 -1.00
N ALA A 196 -20.25 6.06 -1.16
CA ALA A 196 -19.31 5.21 -0.47
C ALA A 196 -19.41 5.38 1.05
N VAL A 197 -19.20 4.29 1.79
CA VAL A 197 -19.33 4.23 3.25
C VAL A 197 -18.17 3.50 3.87
N ARG A 198 -17.89 3.82 5.15
CA ARG A 198 -16.98 3.06 6.00
C ARG A 198 -17.78 2.16 6.93
N GLU A 199 -17.33 0.92 7.06
CA GLU A 199 -17.95 -0.02 7.98
C GLU A 199 -17.91 0.49 9.42
N SER A 200 -16.73 0.90 9.88
CA SER A 200 -16.46 1.24 11.29
C SER A 200 -17.30 2.42 11.81
N ASP A 201 -17.53 3.41 10.96
CA ASP A 201 -18.05 4.70 11.42
C ASP A 201 -19.50 4.95 11.04
N GLU A 202 -19.99 4.25 10.03
CA GLU A 202 -21.24 4.65 9.37
C GLU A 202 -22.27 3.56 9.26
N CYS A 203 -21.89 2.31 9.48
CA CYS A 203 -22.73 1.14 9.27
C CYS A 203 -22.90 0.34 10.55
N GLY A 204 -24.13 -0.09 10.79
CA GLY A 204 -24.48 -0.88 11.97
C GLY A 204 -25.89 -0.59 12.45
N PRO A 205 -26.29 -1.16 13.59
CA PRO A 205 -27.65 -1.02 14.13
C PRO A 205 -28.08 0.42 14.41
N TYR A 206 -27.16 1.37 14.47
CA TYR A 206 -27.43 2.79 14.68
C TYR A 206 -27.79 3.55 13.40
N CYS A 207 -27.61 2.91 12.22
CA CYS A 207 -27.97 3.50 10.95
C CYS A 207 -29.45 3.22 10.66
N GLU A 208 -30.24 4.26 10.38
CA GLU A 208 -31.68 4.13 10.06
C GLU A 208 -31.93 3.24 8.83
N GLY A 209 -30.99 3.18 7.91
CA GLY A 209 -31.04 2.33 6.71
C GLY A 209 -30.42 0.96 6.91
N TYR A 210 -30.02 0.59 8.13
CA TYR A 210 -29.37 -0.71 8.36
C TYR A 210 -30.33 -1.88 8.14
N ASP A 211 -29.87 -2.84 7.35
CA ASP A 211 -30.61 -4.07 7.01
C ASP A 211 -29.60 -5.23 7.11
N ALA A 212 -29.67 -5.95 8.25
CA ALA A 212 -28.66 -6.94 8.59
C ALA A 212 -28.57 -8.08 7.55
N ALA A 213 -27.39 -8.29 7.00
CA ALA A 213 -27.07 -9.35 6.04
C ALA A 213 -25.59 -9.69 6.11
N ASP A 214 -25.20 -10.82 5.53
CA ASP A 214 -23.78 -11.10 5.36
C ASP A 214 -23.09 -10.04 4.47
N PRO A 215 -21.83 -9.67 4.75
CA PRO A 215 -21.08 -8.80 3.88
C PRO A 215 -21.04 -9.35 2.44
N PRO A 216 -21.06 -8.48 1.41
CA PRO A 216 -20.96 -8.95 0.03
C PRO A 216 -19.65 -9.69 -0.20
N ALA A 217 -19.71 -10.85 -0.84
CA ALA A 217 -18.53 -11.58 -1.27
C ALA A 217 -17.87 -10.84 -2.44
N VAL A 218 -16.64 -10.39 -2.25
CA VAL A 218 -15.86 -9.66 -3.25
C VAL A 218 -14.55 -10.36 -3.53
N ASP A 219 -14.33 -10.72 -4.79
CA ASP A 219 -13.03 -11.22 -5.24
C ASP A 219 -12.06 -10.06 -5.45
N GLY A 220 -11.32 -9.73 -4.39
CA GLY A 220 -10.32 -8.65 -4.40
C GLY A 220 -9.17 -8.90 -5.37
N GLU A 221 -8.85 -10.15 -5.70
CA GLU A 221 -7.78 -10.49 -6.64
C GLU A 221 -8.22 -10.19 -8.07
N SER A 222 -9.41 -10.61 -8.46
CA SER A 222 -9.99 -10.28 -9.78
C SER A 222 -10.14 -8.78 -9.95
N LEU A 223 -10.67 -8.08 -8.95
CA LEU A 223 -10.76 -6.61 -8.96
C LEU A 223 -9.40 -5.93 -9.12
N ARG A 224 -8.38 -6.46 -8.48
CA ARG A 224 -7.01 -5.94 -8.64
C ARG A 224 -6.48 -6.18 -10.04
N ALA A 225 -6.64 -7.39 -10.56
CA ALA A 225 -6.17 -7.76 -11.90
C ALA A 225 -6.80 -6.90 -13.00
N GLU A 226 -8.07 -6.55 -12.86
CA GLU A 226 -8.78 -5.70 -13.83
C GLU A 226 -8.31 -4.24 -13.84
N ARG A 227 -7.76 -3.75 -12.73
CA ARG A 227 -7.54 -2.30 -12.52
C ARG A 227 -6.10 -1.88 -12.36
N THR A 228 -5.19 -2.83 -12.21
CA THR A 228 -3.77 -2.55 -12.12
C THR A 228 -3.06 -3.00 -13.40
N PRO A 229 -2.11 -2.19 -13.92
CA PRO A 229 -1.21 -2.66 -14.97
C PRO A 229 -0.17 -3.65 -14.43
N TRP A 230 -0.12 -3.84 -13.11
CA TRP A 230 0.80 -4.76 -12.48
C TRP A 230 0.33 -6.20 -12.72
N ARG A 231 1.26 -7.05 -13.15
CA ARG A 231 1.08 -8.49 -13.30
C ARG A 231 2.11 -9.22 -12.46
N ALA A 232 1.71 -10.28 -11.80
CA ALA A 232 2.61 -11.12 -10.98
C ALA A 232 3.70 -11.75 -11.85
N ASP A 233 3.33 -12.17 -13.06
CA ASP A 233 4.23 -12.77 -14.07
C ASP A 233 4.03 -12.02 -15.40
N PRO A 234 4.72 -10.88 -15.60
CA PRO A 234 4.58 -10.10 -16.82
C PRO A 234 5.22 -10.83 -17.99
N ASP A 235 4.52 -10.87 -19.12
CA ASP A 235 5.07 -11.32 -20.40
C ASP A 235 6.32 -10.48 -20.73
N GLY A 236 7.46 -11.12 -20.89
CA GLY A 236 8.72 -10.47 -21.22
C GLY A 236 9.86 -10.81 -20.28
N ARG A 237 11.01 -10.18 -20.48
CA ARG A 237 12.19 -10.40 -19.66
C ARG A 237 11.88 -10.04 -18.21
N GLY A 238 11.72 -11.06 -17.38
CA GLY A 238 11.75 -10.89 -15.93
C GLY A 238 12.93 -10.00 -15.58
N ARG A 239 12.77 -9.02 -14.72
CA ARG A 239 13.90 -8.32 -14.13
C ARG A 239 14.76 -9.43 -13.53
N ARG A 240 15.87 -9.77 -14.19
CA ARG A 240 16.95 -10.41 -13.47
C ARG A 240 17.31 -9.41 -12.40
N GLN A 241 16.95 -9.72 -11.18
CA GLN A 241 17.60 -9.15 -10.04
C GLN A 241 19.08 -9.43 -10.33
N SER A 242 19.83 -8.39 -10.63
CA SER A 242 21.28 -8.51 -10.70
C SER A 242 21.69 -8.85 -9.28
N GLY A 243 21.76 -10.15 -9.01
CA GLY A 243 22.17 -10.66 -7.72
C GLY A 243 23.53 -10.12 -7.39
N LEU A 244 23.80 -10.02 -6.13
CA LEU A 244 25.09 -9.77 -5.49
C LEU A 244 26.23 -10.71 -5.97
N ASP A 245 25.95 -11.64 -6.88
CA ASP A 245 26.89 -12.60 -7.50
C ASP A 245 27.94 -11.94 -8.42
N ARG A 246 27.94 -10.61 -8.55
CA ARG A 246 28.95 -9.86 -9.32
C ARG A 246 30.13 -9.35 -8.48
N PHE A 247 30.12 -9.61 -7.19
CA PHE A 247 31.20 -9.21 -6.28
C PHE A 247 31.82 -10.42 -5.56
N GLY A 248 31.94 -11.55 -6.27
CA GLY A 248 32.78 -12.68 -5.90
C GLY A 248 34.10 -12.63 -6.62
#